data_22dd821d6a23c9715f430d04f108d1c7
#
_entry.id   22dd821d6a23c9715f430d04f108d1c7
#
_cell.length_a   1.000
_cell.length_b   1.000
_cell.length_c   1.000
_cell.angle_alpha   90.00
_cell.angle_beta   90.00
_cell.angle_gamma   90.00
#
_symmetry.space_group_name_H-M   'P 1'
#
loop_
_entity.id
_entity.type
_entity.pdbx_description
1 polymer ?
#
loop_
_entity_poly.entity_id
_entity_poly.type
_entity_poly.pdbx_seq_one_letter_code
_entity_poly.pdbx_strand_id
1 'polypeptide(L)'
;MKELPANEDVLNVARNVIWFEPPERALTDPIRFLAYLMTYGTADEVTVIMRYLDYDDFREALERAPPGIFDARSWNYWHLMTDRYPPPPMPKRVIPD
;
A
#
# COMPACT_ATOMS: atom_id res chain seq x y z
N MET A 1 -12.46 -2.37 3.37
CA MET A 1 -11.79 -1.22 2.71
C MET A 1 -12.62 -0.74 1.54
N LYS A 2 -12.68 0.56 1.35
CA LYS A 2 -13.39 1.17 0.22
C LYS A 2 -12.72 0.78 -1.11
N GLU A 3 -13.53 0.67 -2.15
CA GLU A 3 -12.98 0.46 -3.49
C GLU A 3 -12.42 1.78 -4.05
N LEU A 4 -11.34 1.68 -4.80
CA LEU A 4 -10.78 2.82 -5.50
C LEU A 4 -11.44 2.98 -6.86
N PRO A 5 -11.78 4.20 -7.28
CA PRO A 5 -12.29 4.42 -8.63
C PRO A 5 -11.18 4.19 -9.67
N ALA A 6 -11.53 3.62 -10.80
CA ALA A 6 -10.58 3.40 -11.90
C ALA A 6 -10.50 4.64 -12.80
N ASN A 7 -10.28 5.81 -12.21
CA ASN A 7 -10.12 7.04 -12.96
C ASN A 7 -8.64 7.26 -13.34
N GLU A 8 -8.38 8.26 -14.16
CA GLU A 8 -7.05 8.52 -14.70
C GLU A 8 -5.98 8.71 -13.60
N ASP A 9 -6.31 9.47 -12.56
CA ASP A 9 -5.36 9.75 -11.47
C ASP A 9 -4.95 8.48 -10.75
N VAL A 10 -5.93 7.65 -10.40
CA VAL A 10 -5.70 6.41 -9.66
C VAL A 10 -4.98 5.38 -10.54
N LEU A 11 -5.37 5.27 -11.81
CA LEU A 11 -4.71 4.36 -12.75
C LEU A 11 -3.25 4.74 -12.97
N ASN A 12 -2.94 6.03 -13.02
CA ASN A 12 -1.55 6.47 -13.16
C ASN A 12 -0.70 6.09 -11.95
N VAL A 13 -1.25 6.22 -10.75
CA VAL A 13 -0.55 5.76 -9.54
C VAL A 13 -0.32 4.25 -9.60
N ALA A 14 -1.33 3.49 -9.98
CA ALA A 14 -1.22 2.04 -10.09
C ALA A 14 -0.13 1.63 -11.09
N ARG A 15 -0.03 2.30 -12.24
CA ARG A 15 1.02 2.04 -13.24
C ARG A 15 2.41 2.25 -12.67
N ASN A 16 2.59 3.22 -11.80
CA ASN A 16 3.90 3.52 -11.23
C ASN A 16 4.29 2.55 -10.12
N VAL A 17 3.37 2.24 -9.21
CA VAL A 17 3.72 1.43 -8.03
C VAL A 17 3.63 -0.07 -8.29
N ILE A 18 2.82 -0.51 -9.24
CA ILE A 18 2.73 -1.90 -9.70
C ILE A 18 2.91 -1.91 -11.21
N TRP A 19 4.13 -1.61 -11.66
CA TRP A 19 4.46 -1.41 -13.07
C TRP A 19 4.39 -2.70 -13.90
N PHE A 20 4.42 -3.85 -13.25
CA PHE A 20 4.54 -5.15 -13.90
C PHE A 20 3.20 -5.83 -14.20
N GLU A 21 2.08 -5.14 -14.00
CA GLU A 21 0.75 -5.66 -14.37
C GLU A 21 -0.17 -4.52 -14.81
N PRO A 22 -1.29 -4.83 -15.50
CA PRO A 22 -2.24 -3.79 -15.90
C PRO A 22 -2.81 -3.06 -14.68
N PRO A 23 -2.94 -1.72 -14.75
CA PRO A 23 -3.38 -0.93 -13.58
C PRO A 23 -4.79 -1.28 -13.12
N GLU A 24 -5.69 -1.65 -14.03
CA GLU A 24 -7.04 -2.07 -13.66
C GLU A 24 -7.00 -3.33 -12.79
N ARG A 25 -6.08 -4.24 -13.09
CA ARG A 25 -5.89 -5.46 -12.30
C ARG A 25 -5.28 -5.15 -10.92
N ALA A 26 -4.33 -4.22 -10.87
CA ALA A 26 -3.71 -3.81 -9.61
C ALA A 26 -4.75 -3.27 -8.63
N LEU A 27 -5.77 -2.58 -9.11
CA LEU A 27 -6.82 -2.01 -8.27
C LEU A 27 -7.84 -3.03 -7.75
N THR A 28 -7.83 -4.27 -8.25
CA THR A 28 -8.76 -5.31 -7.79
C THR A 28 -8.42 -5.82 -6.39
N ASP A 29 -7.19 -5.58 -5.93
CA ASP A 29 -6.76 -5.93 -4.57
C ASP A 29 -6.25 -4.66 -3.87
N PRO A 30 -7.13 -3.90 -3.22
CA PRO A 30 -6.74 -2.63 -2.59
C PRO A 30 -5.70 -2.76 -1.48
N ILE A 31 -5.72 -3.83 -0.72
CA ILE A 31 -4.71 -4.07 0.33
C ILE A 31 -3.32 -4.20 -0.28
N ARG A 32 -3.20 -5.03 -1.31
CA ARG A 32 -1.94 -5.21 -2.03
C ARG A 32 -1.49 -3.92 -2.71
N PHE A 33 -2.42 -3.21 -3.36
CA PHE A 33 -2.13 -1.93 -3.99
C PHE A 33 -1.60 -0.92 -2.96
N LEU A 34 -2.26 -0.78 -1.80
CA LEU A 34 -1.79 0.13 -0.76
C LEU A 34 -0.43 -0.26 -0.22
N ALA A 35 -0.13 -1.56 -0.08
CA ALA A 35 1.18 -2.00 0.36
C ALA A 35 2.27 -1.54 -0.61
N TYR A 36 2.04 -1.64 -1.92
CA TYR A 36 2.96 -1.13 -2.93
C TYR A 36 3.06 0.39 -2.90
N LEU A 37 1.94 1.10 -2.79
CA LEU A 37 1.93 2.55 -2.70
C LEU A 37 2.72 3.04 -1.49
N MET A 38 2.50 2.44 -0.34
CA MET A 38 3.14 2.82 0.92
C MET A 38 4.65 2.52 0.92
N THR A 39 5.10 1.61 0.07
CA THR A 39 6.50 1.23 -0.05
C THR A 39 7.22 2.03 -1.14
N TYR A 40 6.61 2.17 -2.30
CA TYR A 40 7.26 2.70 -3.50
C TYR A 40 6.67 4.00 -4.02
N GLY A 41 5.51 4.41 -3.52
CA GLY A 41 4.85 5.63 -4.00
C GLY A 41 5.55 6.90 -3.54
N THR A 42 5.37 7.96 -4.34
CA THR A 42 5.82 9.30 -3.97
C THR A 42 4.81 9.96 -3.03
N ALA A 43 5.21 11.07 -2.39
CA ALA A 43 4.30 11.85 -1.56
C ALA A 43 3.09 12.36 -2.35
N ASP A 44 3.29 12.76 -3.61
CA ASP A 44 2.22 13.21 -4.48
C ASP A 44 1.23 12.09 -4.78
N GLU A 45 1.73 10.89 -5.03
CA GLU A 45 0.90 9.71 -5.30
C GLU A 45 0.07 9.32 -4.08
N VAL A 46 0.67 9.38 -2.89
CA VAL A 46 -0.06 9.16 -1.63
C VAL A 46 -1.17 10.20 -1.49
N THR A 47 -0.89 11.46 -1.79
CA THR A 47 -1.87 12.55 -1.73
C THR A 47 -3.06 12.28 -2.67
N VAL A 48 -2.80 11.80 -3.88
CA VAL A 48 -3.86 11.44 -4.83
C VAL A 48 -4.77 10.36 -4.23
N ILE A 49 -4.19 9.32 -3.69
CA ILE A 49 -4.97 8.19 -3.13
C ILE A 49 -5.72 8.62 -1.87
N MET A 50 -5.18 9.54 -1.08
CA MET A 50 -5.86 10.04 0.12
C MET A 50 -7.08 10.92 -0.17
N ARG A 51 -7.36 11.22 -1.43
CA ARG A 51 -8.65 11.81 -1.83
C ARG A 51 -9.79 10.80 -1.73
N TYR A 52 -9.47 9.51 -1.75
CA TYR A 52 -10.45 8.42 -1.80
C TYR A 52 -10.39 7.51 -0.58
N LEU A 53 -9.22 7.39 0.03
CA LEU A 53 -8.96 6.54 1.18
C LEU A 53 -8.39 7.39 2.33
N ASP A 54 -8.55 6.92 3.57
CA ASP A 54 -8.05 7.62 4.75
C ASP A 54 -7.02 6.78 5.52
N TYR A 55 -6.55 7.29 6.64
CA TYR A 55 -5.58 6.58 7.48
C TYR A 55 -6.12 5.26 8.03
N ASP A 56 -7.42 5.11 8.22
CA ASP A 56 -8.00 3.83 8.65
C ASP A 56 -7.81 2.76 7.59
N ASP A 57 -7.92 3.13 6.30
CA ASP A 57 -7.64 2.21 5.19
C ASP A 57 -6.16 1.84 5.16
N PHE A 58 -5.27 2.79 5.43
CA PHE A 58 -3.83 2.55 5.49
C PHE A 58 -3.47 1.63 6.67
N ARG A 59 -4.12 1.82 7.83
CA ARG A 59 -3.97 0.91 8.98
C ARG A 59 -4.40 -0.50 8.63
N GLU A 60 -5.52 -0.63 7.92
CA GLU A 60 -5.99 -1.95 7.48
C GLU A 60 -4.96 -2.62 6.56
N ALA A 61 -4.35 -1.85 5.66
CA ALA A 61 -3.31 -2.38 4.78
C ALA A 61 -2.10 -2.89 5.59
N LEU A 62 -1.74 -2.19 6.66
CA LEU A 62 -0.66 -2.65 7.56
C LEU A 62 -1.04 -3.92 8.31
N GLU A 63 -2.27 -4.00 8.81
CA GLU A 63 -2.77 -5.17 9.55
C GLU A 63 -2.85 -6.41 8.66
N ARG A 64 -3.18 -6.24 7.39
CA ARG A 64 -3.40 -7.31 6.42
C ARG A 64 -2.30 -7.38 5.37
N ALA A 65 -1.15 -6.79 5.64
CA ALA A 65 -0.07 -6.65 4.67
C ALA A 65 0.38 -8.00 4.10
N PRO A 66 0.40 -8.14 2.77
CA PRO A 66 0.97 -9.35 2.15
C PRO A 66 2.47 -9.45 2.44
N PRO A 67 2.98 -10.66 2.68
CA PRO A 67 4.41 -10.82 2.93
C PRO A 67 5.26 -10.45 1.71
N GLY A 68 6.41 -9.84 1.96
CA GLY A 68 7.41 -9.58 0.93
C GLY A 68 7.24 -8.29 0.14
N ILE A 69 6.30 -7.40 0.49
CA ILE A 69 6.11 -6.12 -0.20
C ILE A 69 6.78 -4.98 0.58
N PHE A 70 6.45 -4.81 1.86
CA PHE A 70 7.04 -3.74 2.67
C PHE A 70 8.52 -3.99 2.94
N ASP A 71 9.31 -2.91 2.86
CA ASP A 71 10.64 -2.90 3.45
C ASP A 71 10.56 -2.37 4.90
N ALA A 72 11.64 -2.55 5.66
CA ALA A 72 11.65 -2.18 7.07
C ALA A 72 11.44 -0.68 7.28
N ARG A 73 11.97 0.15 6.40
CA ARG A 73 11.86 1.60 6.48
C ARG A 73 10.42 2.07 6.30
N SER A 74 9.75 1.57 5.27
CA SER A 74 8.35 1.92 4.99
C SER A 74 7.43 1.36 6.07
N TRP A 75 7.69 0.17 6.55
CA TRP A 75 6.94 -0.46 7.63
C TRP A 75 6.97 0.39 8.90
N ASN A 76 8.15 0.84 9.31
CA ASN A 76 8.31 1.68 10.49
C ASN A 76 7.66 3.05 10.30
N TYR A 77 7.87 3.67 9.14
CA TYR A 77 7.32 4.98 8.82
C TYR A 77 5.80 5.00 8.91
N TRP A 78 5.14 4.04 8.26
CA TRP A 78 3.69 4.03 8.21
C TRP A 78 3.04 3.65 9.53
N HIS A 79 3.69 2.81 10.34
CA HIS A 79 3.20 2.56 11.70
C HIS A 79 3.28 3.82 12.54
N LEU A 80 4.36 4.59 12.41
CA LEU A 80 4.48 5.87 13.10
C LEU A 80 3.39 6.86 12.64
N MET A 81 3.20 6.98 11.33
CA MET A 81 2.23 7.91 10.74
C MET A 81 0.78 7.57 11.07
N THR A 82 0.48 6.33 11.37
CA THR A 82 -0.88 5.86 11.70
C THR A 82 -1.09 5.63 13.20
N ASP A 83 -0.20 6.14 14.05
CA ASP A 83 -0.25 6.01 15.51
C ASP A 83 -0.19 4.57 16.00
N ARG A 84 0.58 3.72 15.34
CA ARG A 84 0.76 2.31 15.71
C ARG A 84 2.22 1.95 15.94
N TYR A 85 2.95 2.86 16.56
CA TYR A 85 4.35 2.64 16.87
C TYR A 85 4.52 2.22 18.34
N PRO A 86 5.41 1.28 18.69
CA PRO A 86 6.33 0.56 17.80
C PRO A 86 5.61 -0.49 16.95
N PRO A 87 6.14 -0.76 15.72
CA PRO A 87 5.49 -1.69 14.82
C PRO A 87 5.64 -3.14 15.27
N PRO A 88 4.66 -4.00 14.94
CA PRO A 88 4.85 -5.44 15.10
C PRO A 88 5.89 -5.94 14.09
N PRO A 89 6.37 -7.18 14.23
CA PRO A 89 7.28 -7.75 13.24
C PRO A 89 6.68 -7.70 11.83
N MET A 90 7.51 -7.33 10.86
CA MET A 90 7.09 -7.23 9.46
C MET A 90 6.81 -8.64 8.91
N PRO A 91 5.70 -8.82 8.15
CA PRO A 91 5.44 -10.11 7.54
C PRO A 91 6.53 -10.47 6.53
N LYS A 92 7.04 -11.69 6.63
CA LYS A 92 8.11 -12.19 5.78
C LYS A 92 7.62 -13.37 4.96
N ARG A 93 8.13 -13.49 3.74
CA ARG A 93 7.92 -14.70 2.97
C ARG A 93 8.59 -15.88 3.67
N VAL A 94 7.83 -16.96 3.81
CA VAL A 94 8.41 -18.24 4.24
C VAL A 94 9.03 -18.88 3.00
N ILE A 95 10.35 -19.02 3.03
CA ILE A 95 11.07 -19.73 1.98
C ILE A 95 11.28 -21.16 2.49
N PRO A 96 10.66 -22.15 1.85
CA PRO A 96 10.89 -23.53 2.27
C PRO A 96 12.35 -23.92 2.01
N ASP A 97 12.91 -24.59 2.97
CA ASP A 97 14.28 -25.11 2.87
C ASP A 97 14.34 -26.28 1.89
#